data_cccd65668ea28df1f18d70d3c5956514
#
_entry.id   cccd65668ea28df1f18d70d3c5956514
#
_cell.length_a   1.000
_cell.length_b   1.000
_cell.length_c   1.000
_cell.angle_alpha   90.00
_cell.angle_beta   90.00
_cell.angle_gamma   90.00
#
_symmetry.space_group_name_H-M   'P 1'
#
loop_
_entity.id
_entity.type
_entity.pdbx_description
1 polymer ?
#
loop_
_entity_poly.entity_id
_entity_poly.type
_entity_poly.pdbx_seq_one_letter_code
_entity_poly.pdbx_strand_id
1 'polypeptide(L)'
;MFDENKHTHPQNNDEGPRHIHRGIKRSEPDEVEVDSADFFSPEPPRPKAPPKPAPTPPSEPPKPPVPPRRQWEPLHPSEPAPADDKLPKGGMVLLVLQAILSLAALVQLWRTQMLPVLYLVIITALLVLLWLLVRKCLASRSGAVVARVLSVLLCAALAVGCVWAQQGLTALDSMTSGLLTGAEANKITKEPFVVYLSGVDNRGELTEKARSDVNILAVVNPTTKQAALINTPRDYYVDLAGTDSKDKLTHAGLYGVETSMATLGNLYGVNVEHYLRINFAGFINIIDAIGGVDVYSDQAFTSVGSPGYYDPTTFAEGWNHLDGKSALAFARERHAFKTGDIQRGINQMKVIDAMVNKLKSPALLM
;
A
#
# COMPACT_ATOMS: atom_id res chain seq x y z
N MET A 1 53.35 3.37 48.71
CA MET A 1 53.16 4.67 49.37
C MET A 1 51.74 5.06 49.01
N PHE A 2 50.81 4.61 49.84
CA PHE A 2 49.79 5.34 50.60
C PHE A 2 48.97 6.30 49.69
N ASP A 3 47.65 6.30 49.61
CA ASP A 3 46.69 6.29 50.72
C ASP A 3 45.30 5.87 50.26
N GLU A 4 44.61 5.12 51.10
CA GLU A 4 43.18 4.91 51.14
C GLU A 4 42.43 6.19 51.49
N ASN A 5 41.24 6.41 50.92
CA ASN A 5 40.17 7.04 51.67
C ASN A 5 38.79 6.59 51.27
N LYS A 6 38.20 5.83 52.18
CA LYS A 6 36.81 5.62 52.50
C LYS A 6 36.00 6.89 52.54
N HIS A 7 34.79 6.87 52.06
CA HIS A 7 33.59 7.44 52.74
C HIS A 7 32.32 6.85 52.10
N THR A 8 31.69 5.92 52.78
CA THR A 8 30.50 5.99 53.66
C THR A 8 29.17 6.25 52.95
N HIS A 9 28.33 5.18 52.98
CA HIS A 9 26.88 5.23 52.84
C HIS A 9 26.20 6.20 53.82
N PRO A 10 25.01 6.65 53.50
CA PRO A 10 23.93 6.48 54.47
C PRO A 10 22.70 5.69 53.93
N GLN A 11 22.21 4.93 54.85
CA GLN A 11 20.98 4.17 54.82
C GLN A 11 19.71 5.06 54.95
N ASN A 12 18.65 4.46 54.47
CA ASN A 12 17.26 4.52 54.97
C ASN A 12 16.39 5.72 54.60
N ASN A 13 15.28 5.41 53.90
CA ASN A 13 14.01 5.32 54.61
C ASN A 13 12.93 4.63 53.72
N ASP A 14 12.33 3.60 54.32
CA ASP A 14 11.05 3.01 53.98
C ASP A 14 9.96 4.06 53.85
N GLU A 15 9.17 4.00 52.74
CA GLU A 15 7.72 4.22 52.81
C GLU A 15 7.08 3.48 51.63
N GLY A 16 6.32 2.41 51.97
CA GLY A 16 5.56 1.61 51.05
C GLY A 16 4.33 2.34 50.46
N PRO A 17 3.94 2.02 49.26
CA PRO A 17 2.74 2.61 48.64
C PRO A 17 1.44 2.02 49.21
N ARG A 18 0.60 2.92 49.64
CA ARG A 18 -0.79 2.66 50.12
C ARG A 18 -1.63 2.11 48.99
N HIS A 19 -2.20 0.95 49.22
CA HIS A 19 -3.29 0.38 48.45
C HIS A 19 -4.53 1.31 48.47
N ILE A 20 -4.93 1.78 47.31
CA ILE A 20 -6.26 2.34 47.11
C ILE A 20 -7.08 1.30 46.35
N HIS A 21 -7.85 0.50 47.09
CA HIS A 21 -8.96 -0.26 46.54
C HIS A 21 -10.07 0.70 46.12
N ARG A 22 -10.33 0.78 44.84
CA ARG A 22 -11.58 1.30 44.31
C ARG A 22 -12.32 0.14 43.62
N GLY A 23 -13.30 -0.42 44.37
CA GLY A 23 -14.19 -1.43 43.90
C GLY A 23 -15.04 -0.92 42.74
N ILE A 24 -14.98 -1.61 41.63
CA ILE A 24 -15.95 -1.47 40.55
C ILE A 24 -17.01 -2.53 40.80
N LYS A 25 -18.21 -2.10 41.17
CA LYS A 25 -19.41 -2.92 41.21
C LYS A 25 -19.76 -3.37 39.80
N ARG A 26 -19.74 -4.68 39.58
CA ARG A 26 -20.42 -5.31 38.46
C ARG A 26 -21.95 -5.22 38.77
N SER A 27 -22.67 -4.59 37.89
CA SER A 27 -24.11 -4.72 37.77
C SER A 27 -24.40 -5.91 36.87
N GLU A 28 -25.08 -6.90 37.42
CA GLU A 28 -25.72 -7.99 36.71
C GLU A 28 -26.85 -7.44 35.83
N PRO A 29 -27.11 -8.06 34.66
CA PRO A 29 -28.28 -7.70 33.86
C PRO A 29 -29.53 -8.35 34.43
N ASP A 30 -30.57 -7.53 34.63
CA ASP A 30 -31.91 -7.95 35.01
C ASP A 30 -32.49 -8.88 33.93
N GLU A 31 -32.89 -10.05 34.37
CA GLU A 31 -33.78 -10.96 33.64
C GLU A 31 -35.16 -10.29 33.52
N VAL A 32 -35.59 -10.05 32.31
CA VAL A 32 -36.97 -9.68 32.00
C VAL A 32 -37.75 -10.97 31.81
N GLU A 33 -38.50 -11.31 32.83
CA GLU A 33 -39.51 -12.36 32.81
C GLU A 33 -40.65 -11.92 31.87
N VAL A 34 -40.82 -12.66 30.75
CA VAL A 34 -41.95 -12.48 29.84
C VAL A 34 -43.10 -13.35 30.36
N ASP A 35 -44.06 -12.71 30.99
CA ASP A 35 -45.30 -13.35 31.39
C ASP A 35 -46.16 -13.60 30.15
N SER A 36 -46.51 -14.87 30.00
CA SER A 36 -47.37 -15.39 28.95
C SER A 36 -48.79 -15.44 29.42
N ALA A 37 -49.69 -15.12 28.55
CA ALA A 37 -51.10 -15.41 28.52
C ALA A 37 -52.04 -14.23 28.83
N ASP A 38 -52.52 -13.67 27.73
CA ASP A 38 -53.92 -13.29 27.71
C ASP A 38 -54.60 -13.80 26.44
N PHE A 39 -55.39 -14.81 26.69
CA PHE A 39 -56.22 -15.57 25.80
C PHE A 39 -57.48 -14.75 25.49
N PHE A 40 -57.56 -14.11 24.32
CA PHE A 40 -58.81 -13.54 23.87
C PHE A 40 -59.61 -14.58 23.08
N SER A 41 -60.65 -15.12 23.74
CA SER A 41 -61.72 -15.88 23.09
C SER A 41 -62.57 -14.95 22.24
N PRO A 42 -62.94 -15.34 21.02
CA PRO A 42 -63.90 -14.55 20.25
C PRO A 42 -65.34 -14.78 20.69
N GLU A 43 -66.03 -13.68 20.89
CA GLU A 43 -67.48 -13.59 21.19
C GLU A 43 -68.31 -14.14 20.00
N PRO A 44 -69.43 -14.89 20.23
CA PRO A 44 -70.26 -15.45 19.19
C PRO A 44 -71.08 -14.38 18.44
N PRO A 45 -71.38 -14.57 17.16
CA PRO A 45 -72.10 -13.57 16.37
C PRO A 45 -73.57 -13.46 16.72
N ARG A 46 -74.08 -12.26 16.87
CA ARG A 46 -75.49 -11.91 17.10
C ARG A 46 -76.36 -12.23 15.87
N PRO A 47 -77.60 -12.67 16.04
CA PRO A 47 -78.52 -12.98 14.96
C PRO A 47 -78.89 -11.73 14.16
N LYS A 48 -78.89 -11.87 12.81
CA LYS A 48 -79.34 -10.82 11.89
C LYS A 48 -80.87 -10.65 11.96
N ALA A 49 -81.32 -9.39 12.08
CA ALA A 49 -82.70 -9.00 11.96
C ALA A 49 -83.22 -9.18 10.53
N PRO A 50 -84.55 -9.47 10.34
CA PRO A 50 -85.09 -9.69 9.00
C PRO A 50 -85.11 -8.44 8.14
N PRO A 51 -85.00 -8.57 6.82
CA PRO A 51 -84.94 -7.42 5.90
C PRO A 51 -86.27 -6.69 5.75
N LYS A 52 -86.24 -5.37 5.82
CA LYS A 52 -87.34 -4.50 5.46
C LYS A 52 -87.65 -4.59 3.96
N PRO A 53 -88.92 -4.53 3.57
CA PRO A 53 -89.27 -4.54 2.14
C PRO A 53 -88.75 -3.27 1.41
N ALA A 54 -88.26 -3.49 0.21
CA ALA A 54 -87.70 -2.48 -0.63
C ALA A 54 -88.73 -1.42 -1.09
N PRO A 55 -88.33 -0.16 -1.06
CA PRO A 55 -89.18 0.87 -1.71
C PRO A 55 -89.16 0.76 -3.19
N THR A 56 -90.34 0.94 -3.84
CA THR A 56 -90.53 1.02 -5.28
C THR A 56 -89.65 2.10 -5.92
N PRO A 57 -88.96 1.84 -7.02
CA PRO A 57 -88.09 2.80 -7.66
C PRO A 57 -88.90 3.98 -8.21
N PRO A 58 -88.44 5.23 -8.09
CA PRO A 58 -89.02 6.37 -8.77
C PRO A 58 -88.80 6.27 -10.29
N SER A 59 -89.80 6.67 -11.06
CA SER A 59 -89.75 6.70 -12.50
C SER A 59 -88.53 7.53 -13.01
N GLU A 60 -87.74 6.94 -13.88
CA GLU A 60 -86.59 7.58 -14.53
C GLU A 60 -86.99 8.86 -15.25
N PRO A 61 -86.22 9.97 -15.04
CA PRO A 61 -86.40 11.13 -15.90
C PRO A 61 -85.89 10.85 -17.30
N PRO A 62 -86.44 11.53 -18.35
CA PRO A 62 -86.06 11.25 -19.74
C PRO A 62 -84.56 11.49 -19.95
N LYS A 63 -83.91 10.53 -20.58
CA LYS A 63 -82.49 10.57 -20.90
C LYS A 63 -82.18 11.78 -21.78
N PRO A 64 -81.13 12.56 -21.46
CA PRO A 64 -80.69 13.63 -22.37
C PRO A 64 -80.18 13.03 -23.69
N PRO A 65 -80.28 13.78 -24.79
CA PRO A 65 -79.89 13.30 -26.10
C PRO A 65 -78.40 12.90 -26.08
N VAL A 66 -78.13 11.67 -26.57
CA VAL A 66 -76.78 11.11 -26.69
C VAL A 66 -76.00 11.99 -27.66
N PRO A 67 -74.85 12.57 -27.23
CA PRO A 67 -74.01 13.31 -28.16
C PRO A 67 -73.49 12.37 -29.25
N PRO A 68 -73.22 12.83 -30.47
CA PRO A 68 -72.77 11.98 -31.56
C PRO A 68 -71.49 11.23 -31.17
N ARG A 69 -71.47 9.93 -31.35
CA ARG A 69 -70.28 9.08 -31.12
C ARG A 69 -69.13 9.71 -31.90
N ARG A 70 -68.15 10.27 -31.18
CA ARG A 70 -66.84 10.55 -31.80
C ARG A 70 -66.33 9.20 -32.33
N GLN A 71 -66.17 9.11 -33.62
CA GLN A 71 -65.39 8.00 -34.22
C GLN A 71 -64.01 8.09 -33.60
N TRP A 72 -63.64 7.05 -32.86
CA TRP A 72 -62.26 6.89 -32.40
C TRP A 72 -61.41 6.62 -33.65
N GLU A 73 -60.72 7.66 -34.14
CA GLU A 73 -59.57 7.42 -35.01
C GLU A 73 -58.55 6.60 -34.19
N PRO A 74 -58.04 5.47 -34.72
CA PRO A 74 -56.97 4.75 -34.06
C PRO A 74 -55.83 5.74 -33.92
N LEU A 75 -55.41 6.02 -32.65
CA LEU A 75 -54.16 6.69 -32.39
C LEU A 75 -53.08 5.87 -33.06
N HIS A 76 -52.61 6.31 -34.21
CA HIS A 76 -51.39 5.77 -34.78
C HIS A 76 -50.36 5.82 -33.66
N PRO A 77 -49.67 4.72 -33.33
CA PRO A 77 -48.55 4.78 -32.38
C PRO A 77 -47.66 5.90 -32.90
N SER A 78 -47.53 6.97 -32.13
CA SER A 78 -46.58 8.02 -32.44
C SER A 78 -45.22 7.31 -32.59
N GLU A 79 -44.63 7.33 -33.78
CA GLU A 79 -43.25 6.89 -33.95
C GLU A 79 -42.43 7.49 -32.84
N PRO A 80 -41.64 6.66 -32.14
CA PRO A 80 -40.78 7.18 -31.10
C PRO A 80 -39.92 8.27 -31.73
N ALA A 81 -40.05 9.50 -31.21
CA ALA A 81 -39.24 10.60 -31.66
C ALA A 81 -37.77 10.17 -31.73
N PRO A 82 -37.07 10.51 -32.82
CA PRO A 82 -35.68 10.12 -32.95
C PRO A 82 -34.92 10.50 -31.67
N ALA A 83 -34.24 9.52 -31.11
CA ALA A 83 -33.46 9.75 -29.88
C ALA A 83 -32.49 10.88 -30.16
N ASP A 84 -32.68 11.99 -29.47
CA ASP A 84 -31.77 13.14 -29.56
C ASP A 84 -30.44 12.68 -28.97
N ASP A 85 -29.49 12.33 -29.83
CA ASP A 85 -28.14 11.80 -29.49
C ASP A 85 -27.26 12.86 -28.80
N LYS A 86 -27.86 13.99 -28.42
CA LYS A 86 -27.15 15.07 -27.73
C LYS A 86 -26.88 14.70 -26.28
N LEU A 87 -25.62 14.49 -25.98
CA LEU A 87 -25.15 14.33 -24.61
C LEU A 87 -25.51 15.55 -23.76
N PRO A 88 -26.02 15.36 -22.54
CA PRO A 88 -26.24 16.47 -21.62
C PRO A 88 -24.91 17.17 -21.32
N LYS A 89 -24.89 18.51 -21.24
CA LYS A 89 -23.68 19.32 -21.07
C LYS A 89 -22.76 18.83 -19.94
N GLY A 90 -23.32 18.37 -18.82
CA GLY A 90 -22.52 17.79 -17.71
C GLY A 90 -21.89 16.43 -18.04
N GLY A 91 -22.50 15.61 -18.93
CA GLY A 91 -21.94 14.36 -19.40
C GLY A 91 -20.74 14.56 -20.33
N MET A 92 -20.79 15.62 -21.15
CA MET A 92 -19.66 15.98 -22.03
C MET A 92 -18.43 16.43 -21.24
N VAL A 93 -18.61 17.22 -20.18
CA VAL A 93 -17.51 17.66 -19.29
C VAL A 93 -16.85 16.44 -18.62
N LEU A 94 -17.65 15.49 -18.12
CA LEU A 94 -17.13 14.25 -17.52
C LEU A 94 -16.32 13.41 -18.51
N LEU A 95 -16.78 13.26 -19.75
CA LEU A 95 -16.04 12.51 -20.77
C LEU A 95 -14.72 13.17 -21.14
N VAL A 96 -14.68 14.50 -21.22
CA VAL A 96 -13.44 15.24 -21.49
C VAL A 96 -12.48 15.09 -20.31
N LEU A 97 -12.95 15.26 -19.07
CA LEU A 97 -12.13 15.07 -17.87
C LEU A 97 -11.55 13.66 -17.78
N GLN A 98 -12.38 12.64 -18.03
CA GLN A 98 -11.93 11.25 -18.06
C GLN A 98 -10.86 11.01 -19.14
N ALA A 99 -11.02 11.58 -20.33
CA ALA A 99 -10.03 11.46 -21.40
C ALA A 99 -8.70 12.12 -21.01
N ILE A 100 -8.73 13.31 -20.40
CA ILE A 100 -7.52 14.01 -19.93
C ILE A 100 -6.81 13.20 -18.85
N LEU A 101 -7.52 12.70 -17.85
CA LEU A 101 -6.93 11.90 -16.76
C LEU A 101 -6.40 10.56 -17.28
N SER A 102 -7.10 9.90 -18.21
CA SER A 102 -6.62 8.68 -18.85
C SER A 102 -5.34 8.92 -19.64
N LEU A 103 -5.27 10.04 -20.38
CA LEU A 103 -4.07 10.43 -21.11
C LEU A 103 -2.90 10.72 -20.15
N ALA A 104 -3.16 11.45 -19.07
CA ALA A 104 -2.14 11.73 -18.04
C ALA A 104 -1.59 10.44 -17.42
N ALA A 105 -2.46 9.49 -17.08
CA ALA A 105 -2.07 8.18 -16.57
C ALA A 105 -1.22 7.39 -17.58
N LEU A 106 -1.60 7.39 -18.86
CA LEU A 106 -0.84 6.72 -19.93
C LEU A 106 0.54 7.37 -20.15
N VAL A 107 0.61 8.70 -20.12
CA VAL A 107 1.89 9.43 -20.24
C VAL A 107 2.79 9.09 -19.05
N GLN A 108 2.24 9.03 -17.84
CA GLN A 108 2.99 8.65 -16.64
C GLN A 108 3.52 7.21 -16.76
N LEU A 109 2.68 6.24 -17.13
CA LEU A 109 3.09 4.85 -17.36
C LEU A 109 4.14 4.73 -18.49
N TRP A 110 4.01 5.51 -19.54
CA TRP A 110 4.99 5.53 -20.61
C TRP A 110 6.35 6.10 -20.17
N ARG A 111 6.32 7.16 -19.33
CA ARG A 111 7.56 7.76 -18.79
C ARG A 111 8.34 6.83 -17.87
N THR A 112 7.66 5.95 -17.13
CA THR A 112 8.32 4.99 -16.25
C THR A 112 9.11 3.92 -17.02
N GLN A 113 8.75 3.63 -18.27
CA GLN A 113 9.33 2.55 -19.08
C GLN A 113 9.33 1.16 -18.41
N MET A 114 8.56 1.00 -17.31
CA MET A 114 8.50 -0.26 -16.54
C MET A 114 7.67 -1.34 -17.23
N LEU A 115 6.73 -0.93 -18.10
CA LEU A 115 5.82 -1.86 -18.75
C LEU A 115 6.22 -2.12 -20.20
N PRO A 116 6.25 -3.38 -20.66
CA PRO A 116 6.36 -3.70 -22.07
C PRO A 116 5.28 -2.99 -22.89
N VAL A 117 5.63 -2.55 -24.09
CA VAL A 117 4.72 -1.81 -25.01
C VAL A 117 3.39 -2.52 -25.21
N LEU A 118 3.39 -3.86 -25.20
CA LEU A 118 2.18 -4.66 -25.33
C LEU A 118 1.14 -4.33 -24.24
N TYR A 119 1.57 -4.22 -22.98
CA TYR A 119 0.67 -3.87 -21.86
C TYR A 119 0.13 -2.44 -21.97
N LEU A 120 0.97 -1.48 -22.43
CA LEU A 120 0.51 -0.12 -22.68
C LEU A 120 -0.57 -0.08 -23.76
N VAL A 121 -0.43 -0.86 -24.83
CA VAL A 121 -1.45 -0.99 -25.90
C VAL A 121 -2.73 -1.58 -25.33
N ILE A 122 -2.65 -2.65 -24.52
CA ILE A 122 -3.82 -3.28 -23.89
C ILE A 122 -4.54 -2.30 -22.96
N ILE A 123 -3.81 -1.61 -22.08
CA ILE A 123 -4.36 -0.61 -21.15
C ILE A 123 -5.04 0.52 -21.93
N THR A 124 -4.41 1.02 -22.99
CA THR A 124 -4.97 2.07 -23.85
C THR A 124 -6.28 1.59 -24.49
N ALA A 125 -6.30 0.38 -25.04
CA ALA A 125 -7.50 -0.21 -25.66
C ALA A 125 -8.64 -0.36 -24.63
N LEU A 126 -8.34 -0.80 -23.41
CA LEU A 126 -9.31 -0.92 -22.31
C LEU A 126 -9.87 0.44 -21.88
N LEU A 127 -9.03 1.47 -21.74
CA LEU A 127 -9.46 2.82 -21.39
C LEU A 127 -10.36 3.44 -22.48
N VAL A 128 -10.02 3.24 -23.75
CA VAL A 128 -10.84 3.68 -24.89
C VAL A 128 -12.17 2.94 -24.92
N LEU A 129 -12.18 1.63 -24.73
CA LEU A 129 -13.40 0.83 -24.67
C LEU A 129 -14.32 1.29 -23.53
N LEU A 130 -13.75 1.50 -22.37
CA LEU A 130 -14.47 2.01 -21.19
C LEU A 130 -15.03 3.40 -21.44
N TRP A 131 -14.26 4.28 -22.07
CA TRP A 131 -14.73 5.63 -22.46
C TRP A 131 -15.91 5.58 -23.43
N LEU A 132 -15.85 4.70 -24.45
CA LEU A 132 -16.96 4.50 -25.40
C LEU A 132 -18.20 3.93 -24.70
N LEU A 133 -18.03 2.99 -23.76
CA LEU A 133 -19.12 2.44 -22.97
C LEU A 133 -19.80 3.52 -22.11
N VAL A 134 -19.02 4.32 -21.39
CA VAL A 134 -19.52 5.44 -20.59
C VAL A 134 -20.27 6.44 -21.46
N ARG A 135 -19.74 6.79 -22.64
CA ARG A 135 -20.40 7.66 -23.62
C ARG A 135 -21.76 7.11 -24.05
N LYS A 136 -21.83 5.81 -24.38
CA LYS A 136 -23.08 5.13 -24.76
C LYS A 136 -24.10 5.11 -23.61
N CYS A 137 -23.66 4.83 -22.40
CA CYS A 137 -24.52 4.82 -21.22
C CYS A 137 -25.00 6.23 -20.83
N LEU A 138 -24.20 7.28 -21.02
CA LEU A 138 -24.60 8.68 -20.80
C LEU A 138 -25.66 9.16 -21.80
N ALA A 139 -25.70 8.61 -23.00
CA ALA A 139 -26.73 8.90 -24.01
C ALA A 139 -28.07 8.20 -23.69
N SER A 140 -28.06 7.14 -22.85
CA SER A 140 -29.24 6.37 -22.46
C SER A 140 -29.96 7.00 -21.27
N ARG A 141 -31.30 7.15 -21.32
CA ARG A 141 -32.09 7.73 -20.21
C ARG A 141 -32.03 6.92 -18.91
N SER A 142 -32.00 5.59 -19.00
CA SER A 142 -31.99 4.69 -17.82
C SER A 142 -30.59 4.50 -17.23
N GLY A 143 -29.52 4.58 -18.02
CA GLY A 143 -28.15 4.37 -17.61
C GLY A 143 -27.38 5.63 -17.20
N ALA A 144 -27.90 6.81 -17.49
CA ALA A 144 -27.16 8.08 -17.36
C ALA A 144 -26.71 8.39 -15.93
N VAL A 145 -27.49 8.06 -14.90
CA VAL A 145 -27.13 8.32 -13.51
C VAL A 145 -25.99 7.40 -13.07
N VAL A 146 -26.14 6.11 -13.35
CA VAL A 146 -25.11 5.12 -13.01
C VAL A 146 -23.80 5.42 -13.76
N ALA A 147 -23.88 5.78 -15.04
CA ALA A 147 -22.71 6.13 -15.84
C ALA A 147 -22.00 7.39 -15.30
N ARG A 148 -22.73 8.40 -14.81
CA ARG A 148 -22.14 9.59 -14.18
C ARG A 148 -21.41 9.23 -12.90
N VAL A 149 -22.04 8.45 -12.01
CA VAL A 149 -21.42 8.02 -10.75
C VAL A 149 -20.13 7.21 -11.02
N LEU A 150 -20.21 6.21 -11.92
CA LEU A 150 -19.04 5.40 -12.29
C LEU A 150 -17.93 6.23 -12.92
N SER A 151 -18.28 7.19 -13.80
CA SER A 151 -17.29 8.09 -14.42
C SER A 151 -16.62 8.99 -13.39
N VAL A 152 -17.35 9.54 -12.41
CA VAL A 152 -16.78 10.33 -11.31
C VAL A 152 -15.84 9.49 -10.45
N LEU A 153 -16.26 8.28 -10.08
CA LEU A 153 -15.41 7.35 -9.32
C LEU A 153 -14.13 6.98 -10.09
N LEU A 154 -14.26 6.72 -11.38
CA LEU A 154 -13.10 6.43 -12.24
C LEU A 154 -12.16 7.63 -12.36
N CYS A 155 -12.68 8.83 -12.56
CA CYS A 155 -11.87 10.05 -12.58
C CYS A 155 -11.14 10.26 -11.26
N ALA A 156 -11.82 10.06 -10.12
CA ALA A 156 -11.20 10.15 -8.79
C ALA A 156 -10.09 9.10 -8.62
N ALA A 157 -10.34 7.86 -9.01
CA ALA A 157 -9.36 6.79 -8.94
C ALA A 157 -8.13 7.07 -9.83
N LEU A 158 -8.33 7.55 -11.06
CA LEU A 158 -7.23 7.94 -11.95
C LEU A 158 -6.44 9.11 -11.39
N ALA A 159 -7.10 10.14 -10.85
CA ALA A 159 -6.43 11.30 -10.27
C ALA A 159 -5.59 10.90 -9.04
N VAL A 160 -6.17 10.15 -8.11
CA VAL A 160 -5.47 9.62 -6.92
C VAL A 160 -4.31 8.72 -7.36
N GLY A 161 -4.55 7.79 -8.30
CA GLY A 161 -3.52 6.91 -8.84
C GLY A 161 -2.36 7.66 -9.47
N CYS A 162 -2.61 8.73 -10.24
CA CYS A 162 -1.58 9.59 -10.82
C CYS A 162 -0.74 10.30 -9.75
N VAL A 163 -1.38 10.83 -8.70
CA VAL A 163 -0.67 11.49 -7.60
C VAL A 163 0.21 10.50 -6.85
N TRP A 164 -0.33 9.33 -6.51
CA TRP A 164 0.42 8.27 -5.81
C TRP A 164 1.58 7.72 -6.65
N ALA A 165 1.33 7.51 -7.94
CA ALA A 165 2.39 7.09 -8.87
C ALA A 165 3.51 8.14 -8.95
N GLN A 166 3.16 9.43 -9.01
CA GLN A 166 4.15 10.51 -9.02
C GLN A 166 4.97 10.55 -7.72
N GLN A 167 4.31 10.46 -6.56
CA GLN A 167 4.99 10.42 -5.27
C GLN A 167 5.90 9.19 -5.14
N GLY A 168 5.42 8.01 -5.57
CA GLY A 168 6.20 6.78 -5.59
C GLY A 168 7.43 6.90 -6.48
N LEU A 169 7.28 7.46 -7.68
CA LEU A 169 8.41 7.69 -8.61
C LEU A 169 9.43 8.68 -8.03
N THR A 170 8.97 9.78 -7.43
CA THR A 170 9.89 10.76 -6.80
C THR A 170 10.64 10.12 -5.63
N ALA A 171 9.95 9.31 -4.81
CA ALA A 171 10.59 8.59 -3.71
C ALA A 171 11.63 7.58 -4.23
N LEU A 172 11.30 6.81 -5.27
CA LEU A 172 12.24 5.87 -5.90
C LEU A 172 13.44 6.60 -6.52
N ASP A 173 13.21 7.70 -7.20
CA ASP A 173 14.28 8.50 -7.84
C ASP A 173 15.24 9.08 -6.79
N SER A 174 14.73 9.49 -5.63
CA SER A 174 15.57 9.94 -4.50
C SER A 174 16.40 8.81 -3.86
N MET A 175 15.98 7.56 -4.02
CA MET A 175 16.67 6.36 -3.49
C MET A 175 17.66 5.74 -4.48
N THR A 176 17.52 6.04 -5.76
CA THR A 176 18.27 5.39 -6.84
C THR A 176 18.96 6.42 -7.73
N SER A 177 19.91 5.98 -8.52
CA SER A 177 20.61 6.78 -9.54
C SER A 177 19.83 6.91 -10.86
N GLY A 178 18.50 7.03 -10.82
CA GLY A 178 17.69 7.02 -12.05
C GLY A 178 17.59 5.64 -12.72
N LEU A 179 17.89 4.58 -11.99
CA LEU A 179 17.92 3.18 -12.45
C LEU A 179 16.65 2.71 -13.14
N LEU A 180 15.50 3.31 -12.78
CA LEU A 180 14.18 2.86 -13.21
C LEU A 180 13.60 3.68 -14.36
N THR A 181 14.34 4.62 -14.93
CA THR A 181 13.84 5.54 -15.96
C THR A 181 14.67 5.54 -17.23
N GLY A 182 14.00 5.64 -18.38
CA GLY A 182 14.60 5.94 -19.68
C GLY A 182 15.54 4.87 -20.27
N ALA A 183 16.64 5.33 -20.87
CA ALA A 183 17.60 4.47 -21.55
C ALA A 183 18.32 3.49 -20.61
N GLU A 184 18.55 3.88 -19.36
CA GLU A 184 19.18 3.04 -18.33
C GLU A 184 18.33 1.80 -18.01
N ALA A 185 17.00 1.95 -17.89
CA ALA A 185 16.10 0.82 -17.67
C ALA A 185 16.21 -0.24 -18.79
N ASN A 186 16.42 0.19 -20.04
CA ASN A 186 16.61 -0.73 -21.16
C ASN A 186 17.99 -1.42 -21.13
N LYS A 187 19.01 -0.76 -20.64
CA LYS A 187 20.38 -1.30 -20.53
C LYS A 187 20.42 -2.40 -19.46
N ILE A 188 19.89 -2.13 -18.25
CA ILE A 188 19.88 -3.09 -17.15
C ILE A 188 19.03 -4.35 -17.40
N THR A 189 18.14 -4.35 -18.39
CA THR A 189 17.38 -5.55 -18.79
C THR A 189 18.16 -6.48 -19.70
N LYS A 190 19.27 -6.05 -20.29
CA LYS A 190 20.02 -6.79 -21.32
C LYS A 190 21.47 -7.08 -20.96
N GLU A 191 22.12 -6.17 -20.26
CA GLU A 191 23.54 -6.23 -19.94
C GLU A 191 23.75 -6.49 -18.44
N PRO A 192 24.82 -7.19 -18.03
CA PRO A 192 25.22 -7.28 -16.63
C PRO A 192 25.52 -5.88 -16.07
N PHE A 193 25.10 -5.64 -14.84
CA PHE A 193 25.31 -4.36 -14.15
C PHE A 193 25.60 -4.58 -12.66
N VAL A 194 26.17 -3.56 -12.01
CA VAL A 194 26.49 -3.57 -10.59
C VAL A 194 25.72 -2.46 -9.88
N VAL A 195 25.01 -2.84 -8.81
CA VAL A 195 24.27 -1.92 -7.98
C VAL A 195 24.87 -1.89 -6.56
N TYR A 196 25.16 -0.71 -6.06
CA TYR A 196 25.51 -0.51 -4.66
C TYR A 196 24.27 -0.39 -3.81
N LEU A 197 24.04 -1.36 -2.91
CA LEU A 197 22.98 -1.33 -1.91
C LEU A 197 23.53 -0.69 -0.63
N SER A 198 23.01 0.47 -0.27
CA SER A 198 23.46 1.27 0.87
C SER A 198 22.34 1.42 1.91
N GLY A 199 22.56 0.90 3.11
CA GLY A 199 21.70 1.14 4.26
C GLY A 199 22.29 2.21 5.17
N VAL A 200 21.53 3.29 5.42
CA VAL A 200 21.97 4.42 6.23
C VAL A 200 21.16 4.54 7.52
N ASP A 201 21.84 4.86 8.64
CA ASP A 201 21.19 5.17 9.91
C ASP A 201 20.82 6.67 9.92
N ASN A 202 19.77 7.02 9.20
CA ASN A 202 19.24 8.38 9.20
C ASN A 202 17.76 8.37 9.59
N ARG A 203 17.40 9.19 10.59
CA ARG A 203 16.03 9.30 11.12
C ARG A 203 15.13 10.26 10.32
N GLY A 204 15.71 11.01 9.40
CA GLY A 204 14.99 11.98 8.56
C GLY A 204 14.92 11.57 7.11
N GLU A 205 14.81 12.56 6.24
CA GLU A 205 14.90 12.37 4.79
C GLU A 205 16.26 11.77 4.41
N LEU A 206 16.26 10.98 3.33
CA LEU A 206 17.51 10.44 2.77
C LEU A 206 18.38 11.61 2.31
N THR A 207 19.47 11.84 3.04
CA THR A 207 20.46 12.85 2.67
C THR A 207 21.54 12.22 1.80
N GLU A 208 22.11 13.01 0.88
CA GLU A 208 23.21 12.54 0.04
C GLU A 208 24.43 12.12 0.87
N LYS A 209 24.64 12.76 2.03
CA LYS A 209 25.78 12.53 2.92
C LYS A 209 25.33 11.89 4.21
N ALA A 210 25.55 10.59 4.33
CA ALA A 210 25.27 9.83 5.54
C ALA A 210 26.19 8.63 5.65
N ARG A 211 26.50 8.20 6.88
CA ARG A 211 27.24 6.95 7.12
C ARG A 211 26.45 5.77 6.60
N SER A 212 27.11 4.89 5.85
CA SER A 212 26.51 3.66 5.38
C SER A 212 26.85 2.50 6.31
N ASP A 213 25.83 1.95 6.96
CA ASP A 213 25.94 0.78 7.85
C ASP A 213 25.86 -0.53 7.09
N VAL A 214 25.27 -0.51 5.89
CA VAL A 214 25.15 -1.64 4.96
C VAL A 214 25.83 -1.26 3.66
N ASN A 215 26.82 -2.05 3.25
CA ASN A 215 27.58 -1.84 2.02
C ASN A 215 27.63 -3.15 1.23
N ILE A 216 26.68 -3.33 0.32
CA ILE A 216 26.56 -4.54 -0.49
C ILE A 216 26.62 -4.17 -1.97
N LEU A 217 27.47 -4.86 -2.72
CA LEU A 217 27.42 -4.85 -4.17
C LEU A 217 26.54 -5.99 -4.65
N ALA A 218 25.53 -5.66 -5.44
CA ALA A 218 24.72 -6.62 -6.17
C ALA A 218 25.16 -6.64 -7.62
N VAL A 219 25.80 -7.72 -8.04
CA VAL A 219 26.19 -7.97 -9.43
C VAL A 219 25.09 -8.79 -10.09
N VAL A 220 24.40 -8.21 -11.05
CA VAL A 220 23.21 -8.81 -11.67
C VAL A 220 23.48 -9.08 -13.15
N ASN A 221 23.20 -10.30 -13.57
CA ASN A 221 23.18 -10.68 -14.98
C ASN A 221 21.75 -11.03 -15.40
N PRO A 222 21.06 -10.13 -16.10
CA PRO A 222 19.66 -10.35 -16.49
C PRO A 222 19.50 -11.44 -17.55
N THR A 223 20.51 -11.67 -18.38
CA THR A 223 20.49 -12.71 -19.41
C THR A 223 20.52 -14.13 -18.81
N THR A 224 21.40 -14.37 -17.84
CA THR A 224 21.49 -15.65 -17.13
C THR A 224 20.54 -15.74 -15.94
N LYS A 225 19.89 -14.63 -15.57
CA LYS A 225 19.03 -14.49 -14.38
C LYS A 225 19.76 -14.83 -13.07
N GLN A 226 21.04 -14.53 -13.02
CA GLN A 226 21.89 -14.75 -11.84
C GLN A 226 22.20 -13.41 -11.17
N ALA A 227 22.30 -13.45 -9.84
CA ALA A 227 22.77 -12.33 -9.05
C ALA A 227 23.76 -12.83 -7.99
N ALA A 228 24.83 -12.08 -7.78
CA ALA A 228 25.77 -12.28 -6.70
C ALA A 228 25.75 -11.07 -5.78
N LEU A 229 25.71 -11.30 -4.47
CA LEU A 229 25.75 -10.26 -3.46
C LEU A 229 27.08 -10.33 -2.72
N ILE A 230 27.78 -9.20 -2.64
CA ILE A 230 29.08 -9.07 -1.95
C ILE A 230 28.89 -8.06 -0.82
N ASN A 231 28.86 -8.54 0.41
CA ASN A 231 28.77 -7.70 1.59
C ASN A 231 30.16 -7.28 2.07
N THR A 232 30.40 -5.97 2.21
CA THR A 232 31.63 -5.42 2.75
C THR A 232 31.35 -4.81 4.12
N PRO A 233 32.04 -5.28 5.19
CA PRO A 233 31.86 -4.74 6.52
C PRO A 233 32.07 -3.23 6.55
N ARG A 234 31.22 -2.50 7.27
CA ARG A 234 31.26 -1.02 7.35
C ARG A 234 32.57 -0.50 7.92
N ASP A 235 33.21 -1.26 8.80
CA ASP A 235 34.47 -0.90 9.47
C ASP A 235 35.69 -1.34 8.66
N TYR A 236 35.51 -1.85 7.43
CA TYR A 236 36.63 -2.20 6.55
C TYR A 236 37.47 -0.98 6.23
N TYR A 237 38.80 -1.08 6.44
CA TYR A 237 39.71 0.03 6.26
C TYR A 237 40.20 0.11 4.82
N VAL A 238 39.79 1.15 4.09
CA VAL A 238 39.98 1.31 2.65
C VAL A 238 40.49 2.71 2.29
N ASP A 239 41.10 2.83 1.12
CA ASP A 239 41.36 4.12 0.50
C ASP A 239 40.03 4.71 0.01
N LEU A 240 39.65 5.90 0.53
CA LEU A 240 38.42 6.57 0.14
C LEU A 240 38.62 7.26 -1.21
N ALA A 241 37.86 6.83 -2.20
CA ALA A 241 37.97 7.37 -3.56
C ALA A 241 37.72 8.89 -3.60
N GLY A 242 38.54 9.60 -4.37
CA GLY A 242 38.46 11.07 -4.46
C GLY A 242 38.96 11.82 -3.25
N THR A 243 39.61 11.13 -2.30
CA THR A 243 40.28 11.73 -1.14
C THR A 243 41.69 11.18 -1.01
N ASP A 244 42.55 11.89 -0.32
CA ASP A 244 43.94 11.43 -0.03
C ASP A 244 43.98 10.66 1.33
N SER A 245 42.83 10.14 1.79
CA SER A 245 42.71 9.53 3.11
C SER A 245 42.27 8.06 3.03
N LYS A 246 42.74 7.28 4.00
CA LYS A 246 42.35 5.93 4.27
C LYS A 246 41.52 5.89 5.54
N ASP A 247 40.34 5.34 5.49
CA ASP A 247 39.41 5.31 6.64
C ASP A 247 38.48 4.11 6.54
N LYS A 248 37.55 3.98 7.50
CA LYS A 248 36.49 3.00 7.47
C LYS A 248 35.53 3.25 6.30
N LEU A 249 35.12 2.18 5.63
CA LEU A 249 34.20 2.25 4.49
C LEU A 249 32.92 3.05 4.80
N THR A 250 32.37 2.93 6.03
CA THR A 250 31.19 3.69 6.45
C THR A 250 31.35 5.20 6.30
N HIS A 251 32.57 5.71 6.40
CA HIS A 251 32.87 7.14 6.28
C HIS A 251 32.88 7.63 4.83
N ALA A 252 33.02 6.76 3.84
CA ALA A 252 32.90 7.13 2.43
C ALA A 252 31.55 7.84 2.15
N GLY A 253 30.48 7.37 2.77
CA GLY A 253 29.15 7.97 2.64
C GLY A 253 29.03 9.41 3.18
N LEU A 254 29.95 9.87 4.02
CA LEU A 254 30.00 11.28 4.47
C LEU A 254 30.44 12.24 3.37
N TYR A 255 31.14 11.73 2.37
CA TYR A 255 31.55 12.48 1.17
C TYR A 255 30.54 12.39 0.03
N GLY A 256 29.57 11.48 0.13
CA GLY A 256 28.52 11.24 -0.85
C GLY A 256 28.40 9.76 -1.23
N VAL A 257 27.32 9.42 -1.90
CA VAL A 257 27.11 8.04 -2.36
C VAL A 257 28.09 7.67 -3.46
N GLU A 258 28.45 8.59 -4.32
CA GLU A 258 29.41 8.43 -5.41
C GLU A 258 30.79 8.04 -4.87
N THR A 259 31.22 8.64 -3.76
CA THR A 259 32.48 8.27 -3.08
C THR A 259 32.41 6.82 -2.59
N SER A 260 31.28 6.40 -2.01
CA SER A 260 31.11 5.00 -1.58
C SER A 260 31.14 4.03 -2.77
N MET A 261 30.46 4.37 -3.87
CA MET A 261 30.44 3.58 -5.11
C MET A 261 31.85 3.45 -5.69
N ALA A 262 32.56 4.57 -5.85
CA ALA A 262 33.90 4.59 -6.39
C ALA A 262 34.90 3.85 -5.48
N THR A 263 34.76 3.99 -4.14
CA THR A 263 35.58 3.27 -3.15
C THR A 263 35.42 1.75 -3.29
N LEU A 264 34.18 1.28 -3.37
CA LEU A 264 33.89 -0.15 -3.56
C LEU A 264 34.29 -0.62 -4.96
N GLY A 265 34.09 0.21 -5.99
CA GLY A 265 34.54 -0.04 -7.35
C GLY A 265 36.03 -0.27 -7.44
N ASN A 266 36.82 0.59 -6.80
CA ASN A 266 38.28 0.47 -6.72
C ASN A 266 38.70 -0.78 -5.93
N LEU A 267 38.02 -1.07 -4.83
CA LEU A 267 38.32 -2.22 -3.97
C LEU A 267 38.14 -3.56 -4.72
N TYR A 268 37.10 -3.67 -5.53
CA TYR A 268 36.75 -4.91 -6.24
C TYR A 268 37.15 -4.93 -7.72
N GLY A 269 37.67 -3.83 -8.26
CA GLY A 269 38.02 -3.71 -9.67
C GLY A 269 36.81 -3.75 -10.61
N VAL A 270 35.66 -3.22 -10.19
CA VAL A 270 34.41 -3.22 -10.95
C VAL A 270 33.87 -1.80 -11.09
N ASN A 271 33.16 -1.54 -12.21
CA ASN A 271 32.44 -0.28 -12.36
C ASN A 271 31.08 -0.36 -11.66
N VAL A 272 30.83 0.53 -10.69
CA VAL A 272 29.57 0.64 -9.96
C VAL A 272 28.83 1.85 -10.49
N GLU A 273 27.85 1.62 -11.37
CA GLU A 273 27.11 2.68 -12.06
C GLU A 273 25.83 3.09 -11.35
N HIS A 274 25.27 2.19 -10.53
CA HIS A 274 23.95 2.37 -9.93
C HIS A 274 24.00 2.18 -8.41
N TYR A 275 23.08 2.84 -7.71
CA TYR A 275 22.88 2.61 -6.28
C TYR A 275 21.40 2.51 -5.91
N LEU A 276 21.15 1.83 -4.82
CA LEU A 276 19.90 1.86 -4.05
C LEU A 276 20.24 2.20 -2.61
N ARG A 277 19.80 3.34 -2.14
CA ARG A 277 20.01 3.79 -0.76
C ARG A 277 18.70 3.80 0.01
N ILE A 278 18.71 3.24 1.22
CA ILE A 278 17.54 3.14 2.06
C ILE A 278 17.89 3.51 3.52
N ASN A 279 17.00 4.21 4.20
CA ASN A 279 17.07 4.40 5.64
C ASN A 279 16.21 3.36 6.38
N PHE A 280 16.30 3.33 7.71
CA PHE A 280 15.59 2.35 8.52
C PHE A 280 14.07 2.44 8.39
N ALA A 281 13.51 3.65 8.32
CA ALA A 281 12.07 3.84 8.12
C ALA A 281 11.61 3.30 6.75
N GLY A 282 12.35 3.62 5.69
CA GLY A 282 12.10 3.09 4.35
C GLY A 282 12.20 1.57 4.29
N PHE A 283 13.20 0.98 4.96
CA PHE A 283 13.34 -0.47 5.05
C PHE A 283 12.13 -1.12 5.74
N ILE A 284 11.70 -0.61 6.90
CA ILE A 284 10.50 -1.08 7.60
C ILE A 284 9.30 -1.03 6.68
N ASN A 285 9.06 0.12 6.05
CA ASN A 285 7.89 0.33 5.17
C ASN A 285 7.89 -0.63 3.96
N ILE A 286 9.04 -0.93 3.37
CA ILE A 286 9.12 -1.88 2.24
C ILE A 286 8.77 -3.29 2.69
N ILE A 287 9.33 -3.76 3.81
CA ILE A 287 9.04 -5.09 4.36
C ILE A 287 7.54 -5.22 4.68
N ASP A 288 6.96 -4.21 5.34
CA ASP A 288 5.54 -4.22 5.68
C ASP A 288 4.65 -4.20 4.42
N ALA A 289 5.03 -3.41 3.40
CA ALA A 289 4.30 -3.31 2.14
C ALA A 289 4.24 -4.64 1.36
N ILE A 290 5.28 -5.47 1.46
CA ILE A 290 5.29 -6.81 0.85
C ILE A 290 4.69 -7.90 1.74
N GLY A 291 4.12 -7.52 2.91
CA GLY A 291 3.48 -8.43 3.85
C GLY A 291 4.45 -9.28 4.66
N GLY A 292 5.61 -8.71 5.01
CA GLY A 292 6.65 -9.41 5.77
C GLY A 292 7.49 -10.38 4.95
N VAL A 293 8.55 -10.91 5.57
CA VAL A 293 9.48 -11.87 4.97
C VAL A 293 9.74 -13.06 5.90
N ASP A 294 9.99 -14.23 5.30
CA ASP A 294 10.35 -15.44 6.06
C ASP A 294 11.86 -15.64 6.01
N VAL A 295 12.51 -15.60 7.17
CA VAL A 295 13.97 -15.67 7.30
C VAL A 295 14.36 -16.85 8.19
N TYR A 296 15.33 -17.66 7.74
CA TYR A 296 15.88 -18.76 8.53
C TYR A 296 17.00 -18.27 9.44
N SER A 297 16.86 -18.51 10.75
CA SER A 297 17.92 -18.28 11.75
C SER A 297 18.63 -19.58 12.11
N ASP A 298 19.97 -19.56 12.08
CA ASP A 298 20.77 -20.75 12.42
C ASP A 298 20.80 -21.06 13.91
N GLN A 299 20.40 -20.09 14.74
CA GLN A 299 20.31 -20.21 16.20
C GLN A 299 19.25 -19.25 16.77
N ALA A 300 18.73 -19.57 17.93
CA ALA A 300 17.89 -18.66 18.67
C ALA A 300 18.71 -17.51 19.25
N PHE A 301 18.17 -16.28 19.19
CA PHE A 301 18.80 -15.11 19.80
C PHE A 301 17.77 -14.01 20.11
N THR A 302 18.17 -13.07 20.97
CA THR A 302 17.37 -11.86 21.24
C THR A 302 18.19 -10.65 20.81
N SER A 303 17.57 -9.77 20.00
CA SER A 303 18.19 -8.53 19.58
C SER A 303 18.22 -7.49 20.69
N VAL A 304 19.20 -6.61 20.62
CA VAL A 304 19.19 -5.38 21.42
C VAL A 304 18.20 -4.39 20.78
N GLY A 305 17.32 -3.79 21.59
CA GLY A 305 16.37 -2.79 21.11
C GLY A 305 17.05 -1.55 20.51
N SER A 306 16.34 -0.85 19.65
CA SER A 306 16.77 0.44 19.07
C SER A 306 15.68 1.48 19.30
N PRO A 307 15.88 2.41 20.28
CA PRO A 307 14.84 3.38 20.63
C PRO A 307 14.32 4.17 19.43
N GLY A 308 13.00 4.19 19.27
CA GLY A 308 12.31 4.84 18.16
C GLY A 308 12.16 3.99 16.89
N TYR A 309 12.70 2.76 16.84
CA TYR A 309 12.53 1.83 15.73
C TYR A 309 11.92 0.52 16.17
N TYR A 310 12.53 -0.19 17.14
CA TYR A 310 12.03 -1.49 17.62
C TYR A 310 12.50 -1.77 19.05
N ASP A 311 11.72 -2.59 19.75
CA ASP A 311 12.05 -3.14 21.06
C ASP A 311 12.91 -4.40 20.93
N PRO A 312 13.57 -4.88 22.01
CA PRO A 312 14.24 -6.16 22.00
C PRO A 312 13.32 -7.27 21.50
N THR A 313 13.75 -7.96 20.45
CA THR A 313 12.96 -8.99 19.77
C THR A 313 13.66 -10.33 19.82
N THR A 314 12.94 -11.40 20.17
CA THR A 314 13.47 -12.76 20.24
C THR A 314 13.14 -13.52 18.95
N PHE A 315 14.16 -14.16 18.39
CA PHE A 315 14.09 -15.00 17.20
C PHE A 315 14.34 -16.44 17.58
N ALA A 316 13.54 -17.36 17.05
CA ALA A 316 13.75 -18.79 17.21
C ALA A 316 14.81 -19.29 16.23
N GLU A 317 15.46 -20.41 16.57
CA GLU A 317 16.17 -21.21 15.57
C GLU A 317 15.17 -21.74 14.53
N GLY A 318 15.52 -21.71 13.25
CA GLY A 318 14.62 -22.08 12.16
C GLY A 318 13.94 -20.88 11.49
N TRP A 319 12.77 -21.12 10.91
CA TRP A 319 12.03 -20.10 10.16
C TRP A 319 11.31 -19.10 11.08
N ASN A 320 11.50 -17.83 10.80
CA ASN A 320 10.84 -16.71 11.48
C ASN A 320 10.13 -15.86 10.42
N HIS A 321 8.84 -15.57 10.65
CA HIS A 321 8.12 -14.57 9.86
C HIS A 321 8.36 -13.18 10.46
N LEU A 322 8.94 -12.27 9.69
CA LEU A 322 9.40 -10.96 10.14
C LEU A 322 8.58 -9.86 9.47
N ASP A 323 7.99 -8.98 10.26
CA ASP A 323 7.51 -7.66 9.82
C ASP A 323 8.68 -6.69 9.65
N GLY A 324 8.41 -5.43 9.27
CA GLY A 324 9.47 -4.45 9.02
C GLY A 324 10.35 -4.19 10.24
N LYS A 325 9.78 -4.11 11.44
CA LYS A 325 10.51 -3.85 12.67
C LYS A 325 11.37 -5.03 13.11
N SER A 326 10.82 -6.22 13.09
CA SER A 326 11.55 -7.44 13.42
C SER A 326 12.61 -7.79 12.37
N ALA A 327 12.37 -7.53 11.09
CA ALA A 327 13.37 -7.67 10.03
C ALA A 327 14.54 -6.69 10.23
N LEU A 328 14.26 -5.44 10.62
CA LEU A 328 15.31 -4.48 10.96
C LEU A 328 16.11 -4.92 12.19
N ALA A 329 15.43 -5.41 13.23
CA ALA A 329 16.06 -5.96 14.43
C ALA A 329 16.97 -7.13 14.09
N PHE A 330 16.50 -8.07 13.26
CA PHE A 330 17.26 -9.22 12.79
C PHE A 330 18.52 -8.80 11.99
N ALA A 331 18.37 -7.87 11.06
CA ALA A 331 19.45 -7.39 10.19
C ALA A 331 20.50 -6.53 10.90
N ARG A 332 20.16 -5.94 12.06
CA ARG A 332 21.08 -5.06 12.82
C ARG A 332 21.77 -5.76 13.98
N GLU A 333 21.28 -6.92 14.40
CA GLU A 333 21.83 -7.59 15.57
C GLU A 333 23.27 -8.08 15.34
N ARG A 334 24.14 -7.76 16.30
CA ARG A 334 25.56 -8.17 16.34
C ARG A 334 26.02 -8.64 17.72
N HIS A 335 25.39 -8.13 18.78
CA HIS A 335 25.83 -8.36 20.15
C HIS A 335 25.49 -9.77 20.64
N ALA A 336 24.43 -10.37 20.11
CA ALA A 336 24.03 -11.73 20.41
C ALA A 336 24.97 -12.79 19.81
N PHE A 337 25.92 -12.39 18.95
CA PHE A 337 26.78 -13.31 18.20
C PHE A 337 28.26 -13.11 18.51
N LYS A 338 28.99 -14.20 18.65
CA LYS A 338 30.46 -14.18 18.87
C LYS A 338 31.20 -13.53 17.69
N THR A 339 30.71 -13.72 16.47
CA THR A 339 31.29 -13.18 15.24
C THR A 339 30.88 -11.72 14.98
N GLY A 340 29.98 -11.16 15.82
CA GLY A 340 29.62 -9.76 15.82
C GLY A 340 29.18 -9.24 14.45
N ASP A 341 29.99 -8.37 13.86
CA ASP A 341 29.70 -7.69 12.60
C ASP A 341 29.60 -8.61 11.40
N ILE A 342 30.34 -9.72 11.40
CA ILE A 342 30.26 -10.73 10.33
C ILE A 342 28.87 -11.37 10.31
N GLN A 343 28.35 -11.74 11.48
CA GLN A 343 26.99 -12.31 11.56
C GLN A 343 25.93 -11.29 11.14
N ARG A 344 26.10 -10.03 11.51
CA ARG A 344 25.22 -8.95 11.02
C ARG A 344 25.18 -8.91 9.51
N GLY A 345 26.33 -8.98 8.83
CA GLY A 345 26.40 -9.06 7.39
C GLY A 345 25.65 -10.29 6.82
N ILE A 346 25.83 -11.46 7.43
CA ILE A 346 25.10 -12.68 7.05
C ILE A 346 23.58 -12.48 7.20
N ASN A 347 23.15 -11.91 8.32
CA ASN A 347 21.73 -11.65 8.58
C ASN A 347 21.14 -10.66 7.56
N GLN A 348 21.87 -9.62 7.17
CA GLN A 348 21.48 -8.68 6.11
C GLN A 348 21.27 -9.40 4.77
N MET A 349 22.19 -10.29 4.41
CA MET A 349 22.09 -11.08 3.18
C MET A 349 20.87 -12.01 3.21
N LYS A 350 20.60 -12.67 4.33
CA LYS A 350 19.40 -13.52 4.51
C LYS A 350 18.10 -12.75 4.33
N VAL A 351 18.01 -11.54 4.89
CA VAL A 351 16.81 -10.68 4.73
C VAL A 351 16.65 -10.25 3.28
N ILE A 352 17.72 -9.85 2.58
CA ILE A 352 17.67 -9.49 1.16
C ILE A 352 17.22 -10.68 0.31
N ASP A 353 17.77 -11.87 0.55
CA ASP A 353 17.34 -13.08 -0.16
C ASP A 353 15.85 -13.39 0.07
N ALA A 354 15.38 -13.27 1.31
CA ALA A 354 13.98 -13.44 1.66
C ALA A 354 13.07 -12.41 0.95
N MET A 355 13.50 -11.16 0.88
CA MET A 355 12.79 -10.10 0.12
C MET A 355 12.68 -10.45 -1.37
N VAL A 356 13.80 -10.85 -1.99
CA VAL A 356 13.85 -11.24 -3.40
C VAL A 356 12.94 -12.43 -3.67
N ASN A 357 12.94 -13.44 -2.78
CA ASN A 357 12.10 -14.62 -2.90
C ASN A 357 10.60 -14.26 -2.73
N LYS A 358 10.27 -13.36 -1.80
CA LYS A 358 8.90 -12.85 -1.60
C LYS A 358 8.40 -12.11 -2.85
N LEU A 359 9.23 -11.23 -3.43
CA LEU A 359 8.90 -10.48 -4.65
C LEU A 359 8.71 -11.37 -5.89
N LYS A 360 9.39 -12.53 -5.96
CA LYS A 360 9.21 -13.53 -7.03
C LYS A 360 7.95 -14.38 -6.82
N SER A 361 7.36 -14.37 -5.63
CA SER A 361 6.22 -15.23 -5.31
C SER A 361 4.94 -14.72 -5.97
N PRO A 362 4.13 -15.61 -6.60
CA PRO A 362 2.80 -15.25 -7.12
C PRO A 362 1.85 -14.71 -6.06
N ALA A 363 2.08 -15.04 -4.78
CA ALA A 363 1.24 -14.59 -3.66
C ALA A 363 1.27 -13.06 -3.44
N LEU A 364 2.23 -12.34 -4.00
CA LEU A 364 2.28 -10.88 -3.95
C LEU A 364 1.32 -10.24 -4.97
N LEU A 365 0.87 -10.99 -5.98
CA LEU A 365 -0.01 -10.52 -7.06
C LEU A 365 -1.49 -10.83 -6.81
N MET A 366 -1.81 -11.50 -5.71
CA MET A 366 -3.17 -11.82 -5.24
C MET A 366 -3.56 -10.98 -4.03
#